data_d31abe62b701eab05ff7261e82217b33
#
_entry.id   d31abe62b701eab05ff7261e82217b33
#
_cell.length_a   1.000
_cell.length_b   1.000
_cell.length_c   1.000
_cell.angle_alpha   90.00
_cell.angle_beta   90.00
_cell.angle_gamma   90.00
#
_symmetry.space_group_name_H-M   'P 1'
#
loop_
_entity.id
_entity.type
_entity.pdbx_description
1 polymer ?
#
loop_
_entity_poly.entity_id
_entity_poly.type
_entity_poly.pdbx_seq_one_letter_code
_entity_poly.pdbx_strand_id
1 'polypeptide(L)'
;MNINMLIEKINKIKSNTDYNKDEINSIIEEADSPEKEVLFIYSNFGKFYSINKDNRIFLVDNFHKILERDLFDRKIINMLYISYIDAQYKDYNYYESEEVYNKMEKNNIDDMKVFLGLAEYTMITRRYDESTEYLNKAKTICNDDYYLNFIEKKLEELNKKKNSAGYLPASQENREKYKQFMKSLGITIDLPIVRTKAPNKIPVGEYPKAIELKEAGFKSFVAFDVETTGIDHLKDSITELAAIRVVDGVVDENDKFIFQELIHPYKVKISKDVEHLTGITNEMVYNCREIWEVFNDFADWLGDDILLGYNCMTFDSKFLIRAGRLSNRIINNKYFDVMKYAKKYKKEIDSEDLKLTNIGLSLGIKNPQAHRALADAITTAKVYLELLKKFDN
;
A
#
# COMPACT_ATOMS: atom_id res chain seq x y z
N MET A 1 -15.48 10.49 36.52
CA MET A 1 -16.28 11.64 36.00
C MET A 1 -16.84 11.24 34.64
N ASN A 2 -18.03 11.69 34.24
CA ASN A 2 -18.62 11.30 32.95
C ASN A 2 -17.81 11.92 31.80
N ILE A 3 -17.31 11.09 30.85
CA ILE A 3 -16.50 11.52 29.70
C ILE A 3 -17.18 12.60 28.87
N ASN A 4 -18.49 12.57 28.74
CA ASN A 4 -19.25 13.59 27.99
C ASN A 4 -19.10 14.98 28.62
N MET A 5 -19.07 15.09 29.95
CA MET A 5 -18.82 16.36 30.65
C MET A 5 -17.40 16.89 30.39
N LEU A 6 -16.40 15.99 30.32
CA LEU A 6 -15.01 16.37 30.01
C LEU A 6 -14.88 16.84 28.57
N ILE A 7 -15.58 16.19 27.64
CA ILE A 7 -15.64 16.60 26.23
C ILE A 7 -16.31 17.97 26.05
N GLU A 8 -17.38 18.25 26.77
CA GLU A 8 -18.02 19.58 26.76
C GLU A 8 -17.06 20.66 27.25
N LYS A 9 -16.31 20.39 28.34
CA LYS A 9 -15.28 21.31 28.85
C LYS A 9 -14.20 21.56 27.79
N ILE A 10 -13.68 20.51 27.15
CA ILE A 10 -12.67 20.62 26.08
C ILE A 10 -13.21 21.43 24.90
N ASN A 11 -14.44 21.18 24.47
CA ASN A 11 -15.05 21.92 23.38
C ASN A 11 -15.22 23.42 23.69
N LYS A 12 -15.60 23.74 24.92
CA LYS A 12 -15.71 25.13 25.38
C LYS A 12 -14.35 25.85 25.33
N ILE A 13 -13.27 25.19 25.72
CA ILE A 13 -11.92 25.74 25.61
C ILE A 13 -11.53 25.90 24.15
N LYS A 14 -11.72 24.87 23.30
CA LYS A 14 -11.39 24.90 21.87
C LYS A 14 -12.21 25.89 21.04
N SER A 15 -13.32 26.40 21.57
CA SER A 15 -14.09 27.44 20.89
C SER A 15 -13.39 28.81 20.85
N ASN A 16 -12.41 29.02 21.72
CA ASN A 16 -11.53 30.18 21.68
C ASN A 16 -10.39 29.99 20.69
N THR A 17 -10.07 31.01 19.89
CA THR A 17 -9.00 30.94 18.88
C THR A 17 -7.61 30.78 19.48
N ASP A 18 -7.41 31.29 20.70
CA ASP A 18 -6.14 31.30 21.43
C ASP A 18 -6.22 30.45 22.73
N TYR A 19 -6.73 29.25 22.64
CA TYR A 19 -6.89 28.38 23.81
C TYR A 19 -5.53 27.86 24.32
N ASN A 20 -5.43 27.72 25.66
CA ASN A 20 -4.28 27.14 26.31
C ASN A 20 -4.36 25.61 26.32
N LYS A 21 -3.38 24.94 25.71
CA LYS A 21 -3.29 23.48 25.68
C LYS A 21 -3.11 22.85 27.08
N ASP A 22 -2.51 23.55 28.01
CA ASP A 22 -2.31 23.06 29.38
C ASP A 22 -3.63 22.93 30.14
N GLU A 23 -4.62 23.79 29.84
CA GLU A 23 -5.97 23.65 30.40
C GLU A 23 -6.65 22.36 29.90
N ILE A 24 -6.47 22.02 28.63
CA ILE A 24 -6.99 20.78 28.05
C ILE A 24 -6.29 19.56 28.67
N ASN A 25 -4.97 19.59 28.83
CA ASN A 25 -4.22 18.53 29.48
C ASN A 25 -4.68 18.33 30.93
N SER A 26 -4.96 19.40 31.66
CA SER A 26 -5.48 19.30 33.01
C SER A 26 -6.86 18.60 33.08
N ILE A 27 -7.73 18.85 32.09
CA ILE A 27 -9.01 18.15 31.99
C ILE A 27 -8.82 16.67 31.67
N ILE A 28 -7.85 16.32 30.81
CA ILE A 28 -7.56 14.94 30.48
C ILE A 28 -7.06 14.19 31.72
N GLU A 29 -6.26 14.83 32.56
CA GLU A 29 -5.76 14.23 33.80
C GLU A 29 -6.86 13.98 34.85
N GLU A 30 -8.02 14.65 34.77
CA GLU A 30 -9.19 14.38 35.61
C GLU A 30 -9.90 13.06 35.29
N ALA A 31 -9.61 12.45 34.12
CA ALA A 31 -10.26 11.23 33.66
C ALA A 31 -9.57 9.96 34.18
N ASP A 32 -10.32 8.87 34.27
CA ASP A 32 -9.77 7.55 34.55
C ASP A 32 -8.96 7.01 33.35
N SER A 33 -8.03 6.10 33.62
CA SER A 33 -7.04 5.62 32.63
C SER A 33 -7.59 5.23 31.25
N PRO A 34 -8.75 4.54 31.12
CA PRO A 34 -9.32 4.25 29.80
C PRO A 34 -9.80 5.47 29.04
N GLU A 35 -10.31 6.47 29.74
CA GLU A 35 -10.92 7.67 29.17
C GLU A 35 -9.87 8.71 28.79
N LYS A 36 -8.71 8.73 29.48
CA LYS A 36 -7.60 9.63 29.18
C LYS A 36 -7.14 9.52 27.72
N GLU A 37 -6.96 8.31 27.22
CA GLU A 37 -6.51 8.05 25.86
C GLU A 37 -7.50 8.63 24.83
N VAL A 38 -8.79 8.44 25.07
CA VAL A 38 -9.85 8.94 24.17
C VAL A 38 -9.92 10.46 24.21
N LEU A 39 -9.86 11.06 25.39
CA LEU A 39 -9.89 12.51 25.55
C LEU A 39 -8.64 13.16 24.95
N PHE A 40 -7.48 12.51 25.07
CA PHE A 40 -6.25 12.95 24.42
C PHE A 40 -6.41 12.98 22.90
N ILE A 41 -6.90 11.88 22.30
CA ILE A 41 -7.16 11.82 20.86
C ILE A 41 -8.18 12.90 20.49
N TYR A 42 -9.31 12.98 21.21
CA TYR A 42 -10.36 13.97 20.96
C TYR A 42 -9.84 15.41 21.03
N SER A 43 -9.01 15.73 21.99
CA SER A 43 -8.46 17.07 22.19
C SER A 43 -7.55 17.51 21.05
N ASN A 44 -6.87 16.55 20.42
CA ASN A 44 -5.92 16.81 19.34
C ASN A 44 -6.58 16.84 17.94
N PHE A 45 -7.89 16.61 17.83
CA PHE A 45 -8.61 16.84 16.59
C PHE A 45 -8.79 18.33 16.31
N GLY A 46 -8.28 18.78 15.17
CA GLY A 46 -8.55 20.12 14.66
C GLY A 46 -9.99 20.26 14.16
N LYS A 47 -10.40 21.50 13.83
CA LYS A 47 -11.73 21.79 13.25
C LYS A 47 -12.06 20.97 12.00
N PHE A 48 -11.05 20.40 11.32
CA PHE A 48 -11.15 19.61 10.10
C PHE A 48 -10.66 18.18 10.24
N TYR A 49 -10.65 17.63 11.46
CA TYR A 49 -10.12 16.29 11.73
C TYR A 49 -8.67 16.07 11.26
N SER A 50 -7.91 17.17 11.05
CA SER A 50 -6.49 17.07 10.73
C SER A 50 -5.68 16.77 11.98
N ILE A 51 -5.02 15.64 11.99
CA ILE A 51 -4.16 15.18 13.07
C ILE A 51 -2.70 15.38 12.67
N ASN A 52 -1.86 15.88 13.57
CA ASN A 52 -0.42 15.91 13.31
C ASN A 52 0.17 14.49 13.28
N LYS A 53 1.40 14.34 12.78
CA LYS A 53 2.03 13.04 12.57
C LYS A 53 2.11 12.18 13.83
N ASP A 54 2.46 12.79 14.97
CA ASP A 54 2.68 12.06 16.23
C ASP A 54 1.37 11.53 16.80
N ASN A 55 0.31 12.34 16.70
CA ASN A 55 -1.04 11.95 17.13
C ASN A 55 -1.65 10.89 16.21
N ARG A 56 -1.29 10.85 14.92
CA ARG A 56 -1.72 9.78 14.01
C ARG A 56 -1.14 8.43 14.42
N ILE A 57 0.15 8.38 14.73
CA ILE A 57 0.82 7.16 15.20
C ILE A 57 0.12 6.65 16.48
N PHE A 58 -0.07 7.53 17.44
CA PHE A 58 -0.76 7.17 18.68
C PHE A 58 -2.19 6.65 18.46
N LEU A 59 -2.95 7.29 17.56
CA LEU A 59 -4.31 6.86 17.21
C LEU A 59 -4.30 5.48 16.57
N VAL A 60 -3.41 5.23 15.62
CA VAL A 60 -3.30 3.95 14.93
C VAL A 60 -2.95 2.83 15.92
N ASP A 61 -1.99 3.06 16.80
CA ASP A 61 -1.51 2.06 17.75
C ASP A 61 -2.55 1.71 18.85
N ASN A 62 -3.45 2.63 19.17
CA ASN A 62 -4.39 2.45 20.28
C ASN A 62 -5.85 2.31 19.86
N PHE A 63 -6.16 2.48 18.58
CA PHE A 63 -7.54 2.54 18.10
C PHE A 63 -8.37 1.29 18.41
N HIS A 64 -7.83 0.11 18.21
CA HIS A 64 -8.53 -1.14 18.53
C HIS A 64 -8.84 -1.28 20.01
N LYS A 65 -7.91 -0.88 20.89
CA LYS A 65 -8.11 -0.88 22.33
C LYS A 65 -9.21 0.09 22.75
N ILE A 66 -9.36 1.19 22.02
CA ILE A 66 -10.39 2.20 22.28
C ILE A 66 -11.76 1.69 21.85
N LEU A 67 -11.84 1.02 20.70
CA LEU A 67 -13.09 0.47 20.16
C LEU A 67 -13.67 -0.72 20.92
N GLU A 68 -12.83 -1.50 21.57
CA GLU A 68 -13.26 -2.64 22.39
C GLU A 68 -14.04 -2.20 23.66
N ARG A 69 -14.01 -0.90 23.95
CA ARG A 69 -14.67 -0.32 25.11
C ARG A 69 -16.03 0.23 24.72
N ASP A 70 -17.06 -0.43 25.14
CA ASP A 70 -18.49 -0.11 24.89
C ASP A 70 -18.96 1.18 25.62
N LEU A 71 -18.11 2.22 25.70
CA LEU A 71 -18.23 3.33 26.65
C LEU A 71 -18.66 4.66 26.05
N PHE A 72 -18.95 4.76 24.72
CA PHE A 72 -19.01 6.07 24.08
C PHE A 72 -20.33 6.44 23.46
N ASP A 73 -20.65 7.75 23.54
CA ASP A 73 -21.66 8.38 22.71
C ASP A 73 -21.36 8.12 21.22
N ARG A 74 -22.40 7.81 20.46
CA ARG A 74 -22.36 7.51 19.03
C ARG A 74 -21.61 8.58 18.21
N LYS A 75 -21.73 9.88 18.59
CA LYS A 75 -20.98 10.97 17.95
C LYS A 75 -19.48 10.86 18.14
N ILE A 76 -19.04 10.45 19.31
CA ILE A 76 -17.62 10.29 19.63
C ILE A 76 -17.04 9.10 18.88
N ILE A 77 -17.76 7.98 18.87
CA ILE A 77 -17.40 6.79 18.11
C ILE A 77 -17.25 7.15 16.62
N ASN A 78 -18.22 7.82 16.03
CA ASN A 78 -18.17 8.24 14.63
C ASN A 78 -16.98 9.14 14.33
N MET A 79 -16.70 10.08 15.22
CA MET A 79 -15.58 11.00 15.07
C MET A 79 -14.24 10.28 15.19
N LEU A 80 -14.10 9.32 16.10
CA LEU A 80 -12.91 8.49 16.24
C LEU A 80 -12.71 7.63 14.98
N TYR A 81 -13.77 7.02 14.46
CA TYR A 81 -13.72 6.26 13.21
C TYR A 81 -13.26 7.12 12.04
N ILE A 82 -13.87 8.28 11.82
CA ILE A 82 -13.51 9.19 10.72
C ILE A 82 -12.04 9.61 10.84
N SER A 83 -11.57 9.88 12.05
CA SER A 83 -10.20 10.33 12.28
C SER A 83 -9.18 9.20 12.11
N TYR A 84 -9.54 7.99 12.50
CA TYR A 84 -8.71 6.81 12.23
C TYR A 84 -8.59 6.55 10.73
N ILE A 85 -9.70 6.64 10.01
CA ILE A 85 -9.72 6.51 8.56
C ILE A 85 -8.87 7.59 7.89
N ASP A 86 -8.97 8.86 8.31
CA ASP A 86 -8.15 9.94 7.76
C ASP A 86 -6.66 9.72 8.06
N ALA A 87 -6.33 9.21 9.25
CA ALA A 87 -4.97 8.85 9.61
C ALA A 87 -4.43 7.70 8.73
N GLN A 88 -5.20 6.64 8.58
CA GLN A 88 -4.85 5.50 7.72
C GLN A 88 -4.76 5.92 6.25
N TYR A 89 -5.66 6.79 5.79
CA TYR A 89 -5.61 7.36 4.45
C TYR A 89 -4.31 8.12 4.20
N LYS A 90 -3.87 8.95 5.12
CA LYS A 90 -2.62 9.72 5.00
C LYS A 90 -1.38 8.82 5.07
N ASP A 91 -1.45 7.73 5.80
CA ASP A 91 -0.36 6.76 5.91
C ASP A 91 -0.47 5.60 4.90
N TYR A 92 -1.42 5.71 3.94
CA TYR A 92 -1.65 4.71 2.87
C TYR A 92 -2.00 3.31 3.38
N ASN A 93 -2.55 3.19 4.59
CA ASN A 93 -2.97 1.92 5.17
C ASN A 93 -4.49 1.71 5.01
N TYR A 94 -4.91 1.46 3.78
CA TYR A 94 -6.33 1.42 3.41
C TYR A 94 -7.09 0.19 3.86
N TYR A 95 -6.40 -0.89 4.25
CA TYR A 95 -7.05 -2.14 4.64
C TYR A 95 -7.61 -2.11 6.04
N GLU A 96 -6.87 -1.53 6.97
CA GLU A 96 -7.40 -1.29 8.30
C GLU A 96 -8.61 -0.36 8.24
N SER A 97 -8.61 0.58 7.29
CA SER A 97 -9.77 1.41 7.00
C SER A 97 -10.98 0.60 6.56
N GLU A 98 -10.82 -0.46 5.74
CA GLU A 98 -11.96 -1.28 5.31
C GLU A 98 -12.61 -2.05 6.46
N GLU A 99 -11.83 -2.61 7.38
CA GLU A 99 -12.39 -3.26 8.57
C GLU A 99 -13.22 -2.28 9.41
N VAL A 100 -12.68 -1.07 9.58
CA VAL A 100 -13.36 0.02 10.30
C VAL A 100 -14.64 0.43 9.58
N TYR A 101 -14.60 0.61 8.27
CA TYR A 101 -15.77 0.92 7.45
C TYR A 101 -16.85 -0.15 7.54
N ASN A 102 -16.47 -1.42 7.46
CA ASN A 102 -17.40 -2.53 7.59
C ASN A 102 -18.06 -2.58 8.99
N LYS A 103 -17.31 -2.22 10.05
CA LYS A 103 -17.87 -2.08 11.40
C LYS A 103 -18.84 -0.90 11.49
N MET A 104 -18.51 0.22 10.87
CA MET A 104 -19.38 1.41 10.82
C MET A 104 -20.69 1.09 10.10
N GLU A 105 -20.64 0.41 8.97
CA GLU A 105 -21.82 0.00 8.20
C GLU A 105 -22.72 -0.97 8.99
N LYS A 106 -22.10 -1.98 9.65
CA LYS A 106 -22.82 -2.94 10.48
C LYS A 106 -23.50 -2.30 11.69
N ASN A 107 -22.96 -1.21 12.21
CA ASN A 107 -23.53 -0.49 13.36
C ASN A 107 -24.64 0.50 12.97
N ASN A 108 -25.15 0.47 11.73
CA ASN A 108 -26.18 1.37 11.21
C ASN A 108 -25.87 2.85 11.51
N ILE A 109 -24.64 3.26 11.21
CA ILE A 109 -24.21 4.65 11.44
C ILE A 109 -24.81 5.52 10.34
N ASP A 110 -25.83 6.27 10.71
CA ASP A 110 -26.50 7.22 9.83
C ASP A 110 -25.86 8.61 9.96
N ASP A 111 -24.67 8.75 9.44
CA ASP A 111 -23.87 9.97 9.50
C ASP A 111 -23.33 10.30 8.10
N MET A 112 -23.65 11.51 7.63
CA MET A 112 -23.25 12.00 6.31
C MET A 112 -21.72 11.93 6.08
N LYS A 113 -20.93 12.30 7.09
CA LYS A 113 -19.46 12.29 6.97
C LYS A 113 -18.91 10.89 6.86
N VAL A 114 -19.56 9.91 7.52
CA VAL A 114 -19.23 8.50 7.38
C VAL A 114 -19.47 8.03 5.96
N PHE A 115 -20.65 8.33 5.40
CA PHE A 115 -20.93 7.97 4.00
C PHE A 115 -20.00 8.67 3.01
N LEU A 116 -19.59 9.92 3.26
CA LEU A 116 -18.59 10.60 2.43
C LEU A 116 -17.22 9.91 2.53
N GLY A 117 -16.80 9.49 3.71
CA GLY A 117 -15.57 8.73 3.91
C GLY A 117 -15.60 7.38 3.20
N LEU A 118 -16.72 6.62 3.33
CA LEU A 118 -16.95 5.37 2.62
C LEU A 118 -16.93 5.57 1.10
N ALA A 119 -17.57 6.62 0.60
CA ALA A 119 -17.58 6.96 -0.80
C ALA A 119 -16.17 7.25 -1.34
N GLU A 120 -15.37 7.99 -0.58
CA GLU A 120 -14.01 8.31 -0.97
C GLU A 120 -13.13 7.07 -0.95
N TYR A 121 -13.24 6.23 0.07
CA TYR A 121 -12.53 4.96 0.15
C TYR A 121 -12.88 4.04 -1.03
N THR A 122 -14.17 3.84 -1.32
CA THR A 122 -14.62 2.99 -2.42
C THR A 122 -14.28 3.59 -3.80
N MET A 123 -14.26 4.93 -3.94
CA MET A 123 -13.78 5.59 -5.15
C MET A 123 -12.30 5.33 -5.40
N ILE A 124 -11.49 5.37 -4.37
CA ILE A 124 -10.05 5.14 -4.44
C ILE A 124 -9.74 3.68 -4.74
N THR A 125 -10.47 2.75 -4.14
CA THR A 125 -10.38 1.32 -4.42
C THR A 125 -11.13 0.93 -5.70
N ARG A 126 -11.56 1.93 -6.51
CA ARG A 126 -12.25 1.80 -7.81
C ARG A 126 -13.55 0.99 -7.77
N ARG A 127 -14.15 0.88 -6.60
CA ARG A 127 -15.50 0.34 -6.41
C ARG A 127 -16.53 1.45 -6.66
N TYR A 128 -16.58 1.91 -7.91
CA TYR A 128 -17.32 3.12 -8.28
C TYR A 128 -18.83 3.03 -8.08
N ASP A 129 -19.40 1.82 -8.15
CA ASP A 129 -20.84 1.62 -7.90
C ASP A 129 -21.15 1.77 -6.42
N GLU A 130 -20.35 1.16 -5.54
CA GLU A 130 -20.46 1.32 -4.08
C GLU A 130 -20.22 2.78 -3.67
N SER A 131 -19.22 3.44 -4.29
CA SER A 131 -18.97 4.87 -4.05
C SER A 131 -20.19 5.75 -4.42
N THR A 132 -20.85 5.42 -5.54
CA THR A 132 -22.08 6.12 -5.95
C THR A 132 -23.20 5.90 -4.94
N GLU A 133 -23.35 4.68 -4.42
CA GLU A 133 -24.33 4.34 -3.41
C GLU A 133 -24.13 5.14 -2.12
N TYR A 134 -22.89 5.17 -1.60
CA TYR A 134 -22.58 5.94 -0.40
C TYR A 134 -22.76 7.46 -0.58
N LEU A 135 -22.41 8.02 -1.75
CA LEU A 135 -22.68 9.43 -2.05
C LEU A 135 -24.19 9.73 -2.07
N ASN A 136 -24.99 8.83 -2.61
CA ASN A 136 -26.44 8.98 -2.59
C ASN A 136 -27.01 8.86 -1.17
N LYS A 137 -26.52 7.93 -0.35
CA LYS A 137 -26.87 7.86 1.09
C LYS A 137 -26.50 9.16 1.81
N ALA A 138 -25.29 9.69 1.58
CA ALA A 138 -24.89 10.98 2.14
C ALA A 138 -25.81 12.12 1.69
N LYS A 139 -26.20 12.15 0.41
CA LYS A 139 -27.11 13.17 -0.16
C LYS A 139 -28.48 13.16 0.48
N THR A 140 -29.03 11.97 0.78
CA THR A 140 -30.38 11.84 1.37
C THR A 140 -30.49 12.39 2.78
N ILE A 141 -29.39 12.41 3.55
CA ILE A 141 -29.38 12.89 4.94
C ILE A 141 -28.70 14.27 5.09
N CYS A 142 -28.22 14.83 3.99
CA CYS A 142 -27.54 16.12 3.98
C CYS A 142 -28.53 17.28 3.97
N ASN A 143 -28.40 18.20 4.93
CA ASN A 143 -29.19 19.44 5.03
C ASN A 143 -28.33 20.70 4.85
N ASP A 144 -27.11 20.58 4.33
CA ASP A 144 -26.15 21.66 4.17
C ASP A 144 -25.81 21.84 2.67
N ASP A 145 -26.09 23.02 2.14
CA ASP A 145 -25.90 23.33 0.71
C ASP A 145 -24.45 23.19 0.24
N TYR A 146 -23.47 23.46 1.10
CA TYR A 146 -22.05 23.29 0.78
C TYR A 146 -21.73 21.82 0.53
N TYR A 147 -22.18 20.93 1.43
CA TYR A 147 -21.97 19.50 1.27
C TYR A 147 -22.80 18.90 0.14
N LEU A 148 -24.01 19.39 -0.11
CA LEU A 148 -24.81 18.98 -1.27
C LEU A 148 -24.07 19.27 -2.58
N ASN A 149 -23.54 20.47 -2.75
CA ASN A 149 -22.73 20.84 -3.92
C ASN A 149 -21.45 19.96 -4.04
N PHE A 150 -20.81 19.66 -2.90
CA PHE A 150 -19.63 18.77 -2.89
C PHE A 150 -19.99 17.36 -3.36
N ILE A 151 -21.08 16.78 -2.86
CA ILE A 151 -21.56 15.45 -3.22
C ILE A 151 -21.92 15.40 -4.71
N GLU A 152 -22.59 16.41 -5.25
CA GLU A 152 -22.96 16.47 -6.66
C GLU A 152 -21.72 16.50 -7.58
N LYS A 153 -20.72 17.30 -7.25
CA LYS A 153 -19.44 17.30 -7.98
C LYS A 153 -18.75 15.94 -7.94
N LYS A 154 -18.78 15.25 -6.82
CA LYS A 154 -18.21 13.90 -6.69
C LYS A 154 -18.99 12.86 -7.51
N LEU A 155 -20.30 12.95 -7.57
CA LEU A 155 -21.15 12.10 -8.43
C LEU A 155 -20.86 12.35 -9.91
N GLU A 156 -20.67 13.60 -10.33
CA GLU A 156 -20.26 13.93 -11.70
C GLU A 156 -18.86 13.38 -12.02
N GLU A 157 -17.89 13.51 -11.10
CA GLU A 157 -16.56 12.95 -11.25
C GLU A 157 -16.60 11.42 -11.42
N LEU A 158 -17.39 10.73 -10.59
CA LEU A 158 -17.59 9.29 -10.69
C LEU A 158 -18.23 8.88 -12.03
N ASN A 159 -19.24 9.61 -12.47
CA ASN A 159 -19.87 9.34 -13.77
C ASN A 159 -18.87 9.51 -14.93
N LYS A 160 -17.99 10.51 -14.88
CA LYS A 160 -16.91 10.66 -15.87
C LYS A 160 -15.94 9.49 -15.81
N LYS A 161 -15.56 9.03 -14.61
CA LYS A 161 -14.68 7.86 -14.44
C LYS A 161 -15.33 6.56 -14.94
N LYS A 162 -16.63 6.36 -14.65
CA LYS A 162 -17.39 5.21 -15.15
C LYS A 162 -17.50 5.19 -16.68
N ASN A 163 -17.64 6.36 -17.30
CA ASN A 163 -17.78 6.51 -18.75
C ASN A 163 -16.44 6.64 -19.48
N SER A 164 -15.32 6.65 -18.78
CA SER A 164 -13.99 6.70 -19.41
C SER A 164 -13.61 5.32 -19.98
N ALA A 165 -12.78 5.34 -21.02
CA ALA A 165 -12.29 4.15 -21.72
C ALA A 165 -11.36 3.30 -20.81
N GLY A 166 -11.84 2.78 -19.72
CA GLY A 166 -11.11 2.02 -18.70
C GLY A 166 -11.98 1.68 -17.50
N TYR A 167 -13.24 2.11 -17.50
CA TYR A 167 -14.20 1.61 -16.53
C TYR A 167 -14.55 0.17 -16.88
N LEU A 168 -14.34 -0.70 -15.91
CA LEU A 168 -14.74 -2.09 -15.99
C LEU A 168 -15.80 -2.37 -14.93
N PRO A 169 -16.92 -2.96 -15.36
CA PRO A 169 -17.97 -3.33 -14.43
C PRO A 169 -17.44 -4.25 -13.31
N ALA A 170 -17.87 -4.03 -12.08
CA ALA A 170 -17.37 -4.74 -10.90
C ALA A 170 -17.72 -6.24 -10.86
N SER A 171 -18.73 -6.71 -11.61
CA SER A 171 -19.11 -8.12 -11.63
C SER A 171 -18.51 -8.87 -12.82
N GLN A 172 -18.17 -10.14 -12.61
CA GLN A 172 -17.66 -11.01 -13.67
C GLN A 172 -18.66 -11.19 -14.82
N GLU A 173 -19.95 -11.22 -14.51
CA GLU A 173 -21.03 -11.31 -15.50
C GLU A 173 -21.05 -10.09 -16.43
N ASN A 174 -20.92 -8.88 -15.87
CA ASN A 174 -20.90 -7.66 -16.67
C ASN A 174 -19.65 -7.56 -17.55
N ARG A 175 -18.53 -8.13 -17.09
CA ARG A 175 -17.28 -8.20 -17.88
C ARG A 175 -17.40 -9.11 -19.08
N GLU A 176 -18.02 -10.27 -18.92
CA GLU A 176 -18.26 -11.17 -20.04
C GLU A 176 -19.22 -10.56 -21.06
N LYS A 177 -20.26 -9.86 -20.62
CA LYS A 177 -21.15 -9.08 -21.47
C LYS A 177 -20.38 -7.99 -22.24
N TYR A 178 -19.48 -7.27 -21.55
CA TYR A 178 -18.66 -6.24 -22.17
C TYR A 178 -17.65 -6.82 -23.17
N LYS A 179 -16.99 -7.95 -22.85
CA LYS A 179 -16.14 -8.70 -23.79
C LYS A 179 -16.90 -9.10 -25.06
N GLN A 180 -18.10 -9.66 -24.88
CA GLN A 180 -18.95 -10.06 -26.00
C GLN A 180 -19.35 -8.86 -26.85
N PHE A 181 -19.72 -7.75 -26.22
CA PHE A 181 -20.04 -6.51 -26.92
C PHE A 181 -18.84 -5.98 -27.72
N MET A 182 -17.66 -5.89 -27.13
CA MET A 182 -16.46 -5.43 -27.84
C MET A 182 -16.05 -6.38 -28.97
N LYS A 183 -16.16 -7.68 -28.76
CA LYS A 183 -15.94 -8.68 -29.81
C LYS A 183 -16.91 -8.53 -30.97
N SER A 184 -18.16 -8.16 -30.72
CA SER A 184 -19.15 -7.86 -31.78
C SER A 184 -18.78 -6.62 -32.60
N LEU A 185 -17.98 -5.71 -32.07
CA LEU A 185 -17.41 -4.55 -32.74
C LEU A 185 -16.06 -4.83 -33.45
N GLY A 186 -15.62 -6.11 -33.45
CA GLY A 186 -14.34 -6.51 -34.03
C GLY A 186 -13.11 -6.13 -33.15
N ILE A 187 -13.33 -5.72 -31.91
CA ILE A 187 -12.28 -5.31 -30.98
C ILE A 187 -12.03 -6.46 -30.00
N THR A 188 -10.82 -7.03 -30.03
CA THR A 188 -10.40 -7.99 -29.02
C THR A 188 -9.80 -7.19 -27.85
N ILE A 189 -10.43 -7.25 -26.69
CA ILE A 189 -9.91 -6.65 -25.45
C ILE A 189 -9.53 -7.78 -24.50
N ASP A 190 -8.29 -7.71 -24.03
CA ASP A 190 -7.90 -8.38 -22.80
C ASP A 190 -8.42 -7.52 -21.64
N LEU A 191 -9.53 -7.95 -21.07
CA LEU A 191 -10.07 -7.25 -19.91
C LEU A 191 -9.20 -7.57 -18.70
N PRO A 192 -8.71 -6.56 -18.00
CA PRO A 192 -8.02 -6.78 -16.75
C PRO A 192 -8.91 -7.55 -15.78
N ILE A 193 -8.27 -8.31 -14.93
CA ILE A 193 -8.90 -9.21 -13.96
C ILE A 193 -9.88 -8.40 -13.07
N VAL A 194 -10.97 -9.01 -12.65
CA VAL A 194 -11.88 -8.43 -11.63
C VAL A 194 -11.05 -8.12 -10.42
N ARG A 195 -10.97 -6.84 -10.06
CA ARG A 195 -10.27 -6.44 -8.85
C ARG A 195 -11.03 -7.00 -7.67
N THR A 196 -10.44 -7.99 -7.03
CA THR A 196 -10.99 -8.61 -5.83
C THR A 196 -11.00 -7.58 -4.71
N LYS A 197 -11.97 -7.69 -3.79
CA LYS A 197 -11.90 -6.91 -2.54
C LYS A 197 -10.58 -7.23 -1.86
N ALA A 198 -9.92 -6.18 -1.42
CA ALA A 198 -8.77 -6.34 -0.55
C ALA A 198 -9.14 -7.21 0.66
N PRO A 199 -8.26 -8.12 1.07
CA PRO A 199 -8.57 -9.05 2.17
C PRO A 199 -8.83 -8.31 3.49
N ASN A 200 -9.77 -8.78 4.27
CA ASN A 200 -10.26 -8.12 5.50
C ASN A 200 -9.34 -8.23 6.72
N LYS A 201 -8.15 -8.81 6.60
CA LYS A 201 -7.19 -8.91 7.71
C LYS A 201 -5.78 -8.73 7.18
N ILE A 202 -5.04 -7.83 7.81
CA ILE A 202 -3.62 -7.64 7.54
C ILE A 202 -2.85 -8.36 8.63
N PRO A 203 -2.10 -9.42 8.28
CA PRO A 203 -1.18 -10.03 9.23
C PRO A 203 -0.10 -9.01 9.59
N VAL A 204 0.19 -8.86 10.88
CA VAL A 204 1.37 -8.11 11.32
C VAL A 204 2.59 -8.97 10.97
N GLY A 205 3.18 -8.73 9.81
CA GLY A 205 4.39 -9.43 9.38
C GLY A 205 5.60 -8.98 10.17
N GLU A 206 6.40 -9.94 10.61
CA GLU A 206 7.76 -9.65 11.07
C GLU A 206 8.59 -9.12 9.89
N TYR A 207 9.59 -8.28 10.19
CA TYR A 207 10.57 -7.89 9.19
C TYR A 207 11.30 -9.13 8.67
N PRO A 208 11.65 -9.16 7.36
CA PRO A 208 12.28 -10.34 6.78
C PRO A 208 13.59 -10.66 7.47
N LYS A 209 13.84 -11.94 7.68
CA LYS A 209 15.09 -12.43 8.29
C LYS A 209 16.21 -12.31 7.26
N ALA A 210 17.15 -11.40 7.51
CA ALA A 210 18.35 -11.27 6.70
C ALA A 210 19.26 -12.48 6.93
N ILE A 211 19.79 -13.05 5.85
CA ILE A 211 20.88 -14.02 5.90
C ILE A 211 22.19 -13.27 6.14
N GLU A 212 23.00 -13.73 7.07
CA GLU A 212 24.31 -13.14 7.30
C GLU A 212 25.28 -13.44 6.15
N LEU A 213 26.17 -12.49 5.84
CA LEU A 213 27.11 -12.62 4.73
C LEU A 213 28.03 -13.86 4.82
N LYS A 214 28.32 -14.33 6.04
CA LYS A 214 29.10 -15.56 6.29
C LYS A 214 28.36 -16.84 5.90
N GLU A 215 27.03 -16.76 5.73
CA GLU A 215 26.18 -17.87 5.32
C GLU A 215 25.94 -17.89 3.79
N ALA A 216 26.68 -17.05 3.03
CA ALA A 216 26.68 -17.11 1.58
C ALA A 216 27.24 -18.48 1.10
N GLY A 217 26.92 -18.86 -0.13
CA GLY A 217 27.35 -20.13 -0.71
C GLY A 217 26.21 -20.98 -1.26
N PHE A 218 24.96 -20.57 -1.00
CA PHE A 218 23.80 -21.24 -1.58
C PHE A 218 23.71 -20.99 -3.09
N LYS A 219 23.36 -22.04 -3.85
CA LYS A 219 23.28 -21.99 -5.32
C LYS A 219 21.84 -22.08 -5.84
N SER A 220 20.86 -22.29 -4.96
CA SER A 220 19.43 -22.28 -5.29
C SER A 220 18.75 -21.16 -4.52
N PHE A 221 18.07 -20.27 -5.25
CA PHE A 221 17.43 -19.05 -4.70
C PHE A 221 16.52 -18.41 -5.74
N VAL A 222 15.74 -17.43 -5.32
CA VAL A 222 14.98 -16.52 -6.19
C VAL A 222 15.60 -15.12 -6.11
N ALA A 223 16.17 -14.65 -7.22
CA ALA A 223 16.59 -13.25 -7.34
C ALA A 223 15.39 -12.41 -7.77
N PHE A 224 15.20 -11.25 -7.14
CA PHE A 224 14.05 -10.38 -7.39
C PHE A 224 14.45 -8.91 -7.40
N ASP A 225 13.59 -8.11 -8.03
CA ASP A 225 13.67 -6.66 -8.06
C ASP A 225 12.29 -6.06 -8.24
N VAL A 226 12.10 -4.78 -7.86
CA VAL A 226 10.84 -4.04 -8.05
C VAL A 226 11.09 -2.67 -8.65
N GLU A 227 10.28 -2.30 -9.65
CA GLU A 227 10.15 -0.91 -10.06
C GLU A 227 8.99 -0.25 -9.33
N THR A 228 9.14 1.03 -9.02
CA THR A 228 8.19 1.76 -8.16
C THR A 228 7.90 3.16 -8.69
N THR A 229 6.84 3.80 -8.22
CA THR A 229 6.53 5.20 -8.56
C THR A 229 7.44 6.21 -7.88
N GLY A 230 8.28 5.78 -6.94
CA GLY A 230 9.21 6.59 -6.17
C GLY A 230 9.87 5.80 -5.05
N ILE A 231 10.57 6.48 -4.15
CA ILE A 231 11.44 5.85 -3.15
C ILE A 231 10.81 5.65 -1.77
N ASP A 232 9.65 6.22 -1.52
CA ASP A 232 8.97 6.16 -0.23
C ASP A 232 7.98 4.98 -0.20
N HIS A 233 8.37 3.86 0.36
CA HIS A 233 7.55 2.65 0.42
C HIS A 233 6.20 2.84 1.17
N LEU A 234 5.99 3.94 1.88
CA LEU A 234 4.73 4.29 2.52
C LEU A 234 3.78 5.04 1.57
N LYS A 235 4.32 5.76 0.59
CA LYS A 235 3.57 6.60 -0.34
C LYS A 235 3.54 6.05 -1.75
N ASP A 236 4.68 5.50 -2.19
CA ASP A 236 4.87 5.03 -3.55
C ASP A 236 4.37 3.59 -3.74
N SER A 237 4.14 3.20 -4.98
CA SER A 237 3.58 1.91 -5.34
C SER A 237 4.51 1.14 -6.25
N ILE A 238 4.49 -0.20 -6.16
CA ILE A 238 5.17 -1.07 -7.12
C ILE A 238 4.47 -0.92 -8.49
N THR A 239 5.26 -0.79 -9.54
CA THR A 239 4.84 -0.73 -10.95
C THR A 239 5.26 -1.96 -11.75
N GLU A 240 6.33 -2.63 -11.33
CA GLU A 240 6.77 -3.93 -11.85
C GLU A 240 7.33 -4.76 -10.69
N LEU A 241 6.97 -6.04 -10.64
CA LEU A 241 7.59 -7.04 -9.77
C LEU A 241 8.12 -8.15 -10.65
N ALA A 242 9.42 -8.41 -10.58
CA ALA A 242 10.02 -9.49 -11.32
C ALA A 242 11.01 -10.30 -10.48
N ALA A 243 11.12 -11.57 -10.83
CA ALA A 243 12.01 -12.49 -10.17
C ALA A 243 12.45 -13.61 -11.12
N ILE A 244 13.61 -14.16 -10.85
CA ILE A 244 14.14 -15.35 -11.54
C ILE A 244 14.57 -16.39 -10.51
N ARG A 245 14.13 -17.62 -10.71
CA ARG A 245 14.57 -18.75 -9.88
C ARG A 245 15.83 -19.36 -10.44
N VAL A 246 16.85 -19.42 -9.60
CA VAL A 246 18.12 -20.06 -9.87
C VAL A 246 18.15 -21.41 -9.17
N VAL A 247 18.53 -22.46 -9.89
CA VAL A 247 18.65 -23.82 -9.37
C VAL A 247 20.07 -24.32 -9.60
N ASP A 248 20.73 -24.74 -8.54
CA ASP A 248 22.09 -25.27 -8.56
C ASP A 248 23.12 -24.35 -9.28
N GLY A 249 22.93 -23.04 -9.16
CA GLY A 249 23.79 -22.03 -9.78
C GLY A 249 23.52 -21.81 -11.27
N VAL A 250 22.48 -22.39 -11.84
CA VAL A 250 22.09 -22.20 -13.23
C VAL A 250 21.00 -21.10 -13.32
N VAL A 251 21.32 -20.05 -14.06
CA VAL A 251 20.37 -18.97 -14.42
C VAL A 251 19.73 -19.38 -15.76
N ASP A 252 18.53 -19.92 -15.70
CA ASP A 252 17.75 -20.34 -16.86
C ASP A 252 16.61 -19.33 -17.09
N GLU A 253 16.65 -18.62 -18.21
CA GLU A 253 15.69 -17.55 -18.56
C GLU A 253 14.42 -18.10 -19.24
N ASN A 254 14.10 -19.40 -19.08
CA ASN A 254 12.80 -19.94 -19.51
C ASN A 254 11.66 -19.48 -18.59
N ASP A 255 10.50 -19.26 -19.18
CA ASP A 255 9.30 -18.72 -18.50
C ASP A 255 8.93 -19.43 -17.19
N LYS A 256 9.15 -20.74 -17.09
CA LYS A 256 8.87 -21.51 -15.85
C LYS A 256 9.69 -21.07 -14.63
N PHE A 257 10.84 -20.43 -14.86
CA PHE A 257 11.75 -19.93 -13.83
C PHE A 257 11.60 -18.43 -13.61
N ILE A 258 10.76 -17.76 -14.38
CA ILE A 258 10.56 -16.32 -14.36
C ILE A 258 9.18 -15.99 -13.78
N PHE A 259 9.14 -15.01 -12.90
CA PHE A 259 7.94 -14.29 -12.53
C PHE A 259 8.12 -12.84 -12.97
N GLN A 260 7.21 -12.31 -13.77
CA GLN A 260 7.27 -10.91 -14.18
C GLN A 260 5.85 -10.38 -14.41
N GLU A 261 5.50 -9.33 -13.69
CA GLU A 261 4.20 -8.67 -13.82
C GLU A 261 4.33 -7.16 -13.73
N LEU A 262 3.74 -6.46 -14.68
CA LEU A 262 3.45 -5.05 -14.54
C LEU A 262 2.23 -4.88 -13.62
N ILE A 263 2.28 -3.87 -12.77
CA ILE A 263 1.31 -3.69 -11.69
C ILE A 263 0.70 -2.30 -11.78
N HIS A 264 -0.62 -2.23 -11.66
CA HIS A 264 -1.28 -0.94 -11.56
C HIS A 264 -0.86 -0.24 -10.25
N PRO A 265 -0.23 0.94 -10.32
CA PRO A 265 0.22 1.64 -9.14
C PRO A 265 -0.96 2.19 -8.35
N TYR A 266 -1.08 1.73 -7.11
CA TYR A 266 -2.19 2.09 -6.25
C TYR A 266 -2.11 3.56 -5.84
N LYS A 267 -3.07 4.38 -6.31
CA LYS A 267 -3.26 5.80 -6.00
C LYS A 267 -2.15 6.77 -6.43
N VAL A 268 -1.08 6.31 -6.98
CA VAL A 268 0.06 7.15 -7.38
C VAL A 268 0.24 7.05 -8.88
N LYS A 269 0.40 8.19 -9.54
CA LYS A 269 0.78 8.21 -10.95
C LYS A 269 2.29 8.11 -11.09
N ILE A 270 2.73 7.42 -12.10
CA ILE A 270 4.13 7.41 -12.51
C ILE A 270 4.48 8.83 -13.00
N SER A 271 5.48 9.43 -12.37
CA SER A 271 6.00 10.74 -12.79
C SER A 271 6.81 10.63 -14.07
N LYS A 272 7.02 11.75 -14.76
CA LYS A 272 7.84 11.77 -15.97
C LYS A 272 9.30 11.34 -15.74
N ASP A 273 9.85 11.65 -14.57
CA ASP A 273 11.21 11.26 -14.20
C ASP A 273 11.31 9.73 -14.01
N VAL A 274 10.33 9.12 -13.34
CA VAL A 274 10.26 7.67 -13.15
C VAL A 274 9.98 6.97 -14.49
N GLU A 275 9.08 7.50 -15.32
CA GLU A 275 8.81 6.99 -16.66
C GLU A 275 10.08 7.01 -17.53
N HIS A 276 10.87 8.09 -17.46
CA HIS A 276 12.13 8.19 -18.18
C HIS A 276 13.19 7.19 -17.65
N LEU A 277 13.21 6.95 -16.34
CA LEU A 277 14.16 6.04 -15.70
C LEU A 277 13.85 4.57 -16.01
N THR A 278 12.58 4.16 -15.85
CA THR A 278 12.15 2.75 -15.90
C THR A 278 11.59 2.34 -17.28
N GLY A 279 11.21 3.31 -18.10
CA GLY A 279 10.47 3.08 -19.34
C GLY A 279 9.02 2.62 -19.13
N ILE A 280 8.53 2.59 -17.87
CA ILE A 280 7.17 2.18 -17.56
C ILE A 280 6.27 3.41 -17.54
N THR A 281 5.27 3.43 -18.44
CA THR A 281 4.33 4.54 -18.56
C THR A 281 3.02 4.27 -17.80
N ASN A 282 2.27 5.36 -17.52
CA ASN A 282 0.95 5.22 -16.90
C ASN A 282 -0.01 4.41 -17.78
N GLU A 283 0.13 4.47 -19.11
CA GLU A 283 -0.67 3.71 -20.08
C GLU A 283 -0.39 2.21 -19.97
N MET A 284 0.89 1.83 -19.86
CA MET A 284 1.30 0.41 -19.75
C MET A 284 0.68 -0.26 -18.53
N VAL A 285 0.64 0.44 -17.39
CA VAL A 285 0.15 -0.11 -16.12
C VAL A 285 -1.34 0.13 -15.88
N TYR A 286 -2.00 0.91 -16.73
CA TYR A 286 -3.40 1.32 -16.53
C TYR A 286 -4.36 0.15 -16.38
N ASN A 287 -4.20 -0.89 -17.19
CA ASN A 287 -5.03 -2.08 -17.19
C ASN A 287 -4.40 -3.28 -16.48
N CYS A 288 -3.27 -3.09 -15.79
CA CYS A 288 -2.61 -4.15 -15.07
C CYS A 288 -3.35 -4.51 -13.77
N ARG A 289 -3.03 -5.68 -13.24
CA ARG A 289 -3.54 -6.17 -11.96
C ARG A 289 -3.05 -5.29 -10.81
N GLU A 290 -3.78 -5.32 -9.71
CA GLU A 290 -3.36 -4.67 -8.47
C GLU A 290 -2.32 -5.52 -7.73
N ILE A 291 -1.52 -4.86 -6.91
CA ILE A 291 -0.44 -5.54 -6.17
C ILE A 291 -0.92 -6.70 -5.30
N TRP A 292 -2.10 -6.62 -4.69
CA TRP A 292 -2.62 -7.70 -3.84
C TRP A 292 -3.03 -8.96 -4.61
N GLU A 293 -3.32 -8.85 -5.89
CA GLU A 293 -3.57 -10.00 -6.76
C GLU A 293 -2.24 -10.61 -7.22
N VAL A 294 -1.34 -9.77 -7.70
CA VAL A 294 -0.02 -10.18 -8.20
C VAL A 294 0.84 -10.78 -7.08
N PHE A 295 0.82 -10.17 -5.89
CA PHE A 295 1.62 -10.66 -4.77
C PHE A 295 1.20 -12.04 -4.27
N ASN A 296 -0.09 -12.40 -4.35
CA ASN A 296 -0.54 -13.74 -4.02
C ASN A 296 0.04 -14.78 -4.98
N ASP A 297 0.00 -14.50 -6.28
CA ASP A 297 0.58 -15.38 -7.29
C ASP A 297 2.11 -15.46 -7.13
N PHE A 298 2.76 -14.32 -6.85
CA PHE A 298 4.18 -14.28 -6.56
C PHE A 298 4.55 -15.14 -5.35
N ALA A 299 3.80 -15.02 -4.25
CA ALA A 299 4.05 -15.80 -3.04
C ALA A 299 3.82 -17.30 -3.24
N ASP A 300 2.84 -17.70 -4.08
CA ASP A 300 2.62 -19.10 -4.46
C ASP A 300 3.77 -19.62 -5.33
N TRP A 301 4.20 -18.81 -6.30
CA TRP A 301 5.32 -19.16 -7.17
C TRP A 301 6.65 -19.20 -6.41
N LEU A 302 6.87 -18.28 -5.45
CA LEU A 302 8.08 -18.19 -4.64
C LEU A 302 8.28 -19.42 -3.75
N GLY A 303 7.24 -19.89 -3.09
CA GLY A 303 7.35 -20.97 -2.10
C GLY A 303 8.27 -20.61 -0.94
N ASP A 304 9.12 -21.55 -0.54
CA ASP A 304 10.06 -21.39 0.60
C ASP A 304 11.48 -20.96 0.18
N ASP A 305 11.67 -20.56 -1.07
CA ASP A 305 12.98 -20.19 -1.60
C ASP A 305 13.57 -18.96 -0.89
N ILE A 306 14.91 -18.89 -0.85
CA ILE A 306 15.63 -17.72 -0.38
C ILE A 306 15.43 -16.58 -1.38
N LEU A 307 15.08 -15.40 -0.90
CA LEU A 307 15.00 -14.17 -1.69
C LEU A 307 16.36 -13.46 -1.73
N LEU A 308 16.81 -13.13 -2.91
CA LEU A 308 18.07 -12.46 -3.16
C LEU A 308 17.82 -11.20 -3.96
N GLY A 309 18.30 -10.05 -3.49
CA GLY A 309 18.12 -8.77 -4.17
C GLY A 309 19.32 -7.85 -4.00
N TYR A 310 19.38 -6.81 -4.80
CA TYR A 310 20.45 -5.82 -4.75
C TYR A 310 20.01 -4.60 -3.95
N ASN A 311 20.64 -4.33 -2.80
CA ASN A 311 20.20 -3.32 -1.82
C ASN A 311 18.77 -3.58 -1.28
N CYS A 312 18.29 -4.80 -1.39
CA CYS A 312 16.89 -5.16 -1.15
C CYS A 312 16.45 -4.96 0.30
N MET A 313 17.37 -5.07 1.27
CA MET A 313 17.03 -4.87 2.68
C MET A 313 16.67 -3.43 3.02
N THR A 314 17.09 -2.46 2.22
CA THR A 314 16.82 -1.05 2.47
C THR A 314 15.68 -0.51 1.61
N PHE A 315 15.36 -1.16 0.50
CA PHE A 315 14.39 -0.70 -0.49
C PHE A 315 13.31 -1.76 -0.79
N ASP A 316 13.59 -2.75 -1.62
CA ASP A 316 12.61 -3.68 -2.19
C ASP A 316 11.81 -4.45 -1.13
N SER A 317 12.49 -4.92 -0.08
CA SER A 317 11.83 -5.68 0.99
C SER A 317 10.72 -4.89 1.67
N LYS A 318 10.86 -3.57 1.80
CA LYS A 318 9.83 -2.72 2.41
C LYS A 318 8.58 -2.65 1.54
N PHE A 319 8.76 -2.57 0.22
CA PHE A 319 7.66 -2.62 -0.73
C PHE A 319 7.00 -3.99 -0.74
N LEU A 320 7.77 -5.09 -0.71
CA LEU A 320 7.22 -6.45 -0.63
C LEU A 320 6.48 -6.71 0.69
N ILE A 321 6.97 -6.23 1.83
CA ILE A 321 6.27 -6.32 3.12
C ILE A 321 4.92 -5.60 3.03
N ARG A 322 4.91 -4.40 2.45
CA ARG A 322 3.66 -3.66 2.24
C ARG A 322 2.74 -4.40 1.27
N ALA A 323 3.26 -4.93 0.17
CA ALA A 323 2.49 -5.76 -0.77
C ALA A 323 1.86 -6.97 -0.05
N GLY A 324 2.61 -7.66 0.78
CA GLY A 324 2.12 -8.77 1.59
C GLY A 324 0.99 -8.37 2.54
N ARG A 325 1.12 -7.24 3.21
CA ARG A 325 0.04 -6.67 4.04
C ARG A 325 -1.20 -6.38 3.19
N LEU A 326 -1.01 -5.72 2.05
CA LEU A 326 -2.08 -5.43 1.11
C LEU A 326 -2.76 -6.69 0.57
N SER A 327 -2.08 -7.80 0.49
CA SER A 327 -2.57 -9.10 0.00
C SER A 327 -3.08 -10.02 1.10
N ASN A 328 -3.06 -9.57 2.36
CA ASN A 328 -3.32 -10.38 3.55
C ASN A 328 -2.49 -11.68 3.58
N ARG A 329 -1.25 -11.59 3.12
CA ARG A 329 -0.33 -12.72 3.03
C ARG A 329 1.05 -12.34 3.51
N ILE A 330 1.62 -13.16 4.39
CA ILE A 330 3.00 -13.00 4.86
C ILE A 330 3.88 -14.00 4.10
N ILE A 331 5.01 -13.54 3.61
CA ILE A 331 6.11 -14.40 3.20
C ILE A 331 7.19 -14.37 4.30
N ASN A 332 7.60 -15.56 4.75
CA ASN A 332 8.60 -15.71 5.82
C ASN A 332 9.99 -16.05 5.25
N ASN A 333 10.17 -15.86 3.97
CA ASN A 333 11.39 -16.16 3.24
C ASN A 333 12.57 -15.37 3.81
N LYS A 334 13.74 -16.00 3.83
CA LYS A 334 14.97 -15.31 4.21
C LYS A 334 15.46 -14.45 3.04
N TYR A 335 16.06 -13.31 3.35
CA TYR A 335 16.57 -12.35 2.37
C TYR A 335 18.10 -12.29 2.42
N PHE A 336 18.73 -12.22 1.25
CA PHE A 336 20.15 -11.96 1.11
C PHE A 336 20.40 -10.73 0.24
N ASP A 337 21.21 -9.80 0.75
CA ASP A 337 21.50 -8.52 0.08
C ASP A 337 22.84 -8.58 -0.64
N VAL A 338 22.78 -8.69 -1.96
CA VAL A 338 23.98 -8.84 -2.82
C VAL A 338 24.85 -7.58 -2.82
N MET A 339 24.28 -6.38 -2.65
CA MET A 339 25.10 -5.17 -2.57
C MET A 339 26.01 -5.19 -1.33
N LYS A 340 25.50 -5.67 -0.19
CA LYS A 340 26.32 -5.83 1.02
C LYS A 340 27.41 -6.86 0.83
N TYR A 341 27.11 -7.93 0.10
CA TYR A 341 28.08 -8.96 -0.22
C TYR A 341 29.15 -8.44 -1.19
N ALA A 342 28.77 -7.74 -2.26
CA ALA A 342 29.70 -7.09 -3.19
C ALA A 342 30.59 -6.04 -2.48
N LYS A 343 30.03 -5.33 -1.49
CA LYS A 343 30.80 -4.35 -0.68
C LYS A 343 31.97 -4.98 0.06
N LYS A 344 31.85 -6.24 0.49
CA LYS A 344 32.95 -6.99 1.14
C LYS A 344 34.16 -7.09 0.23
N TYR A 345 33.94 -7.21 -1.06
CA TYR A 345 34.97 -7.42 -2.11
C TYR A 345 35.18 -6.20 -3.02
N LYS A 346 34.72 -5.01 -2.60
CA LYS A 346 34.75 -3.81 -3.47
C LYS A 346 36.13 -3.50 -4.04
N LYS A 347 37.20 -3.69 -3.26
CA LYS A 347 38.58 -3.41 -3.67
C LYS A 347 39.05 -4.37 -4.75
N GLU A 348 38.68 -5.65 -4.62
CA GLU A 348 39.05 -6.72 -5.50
C GLU A 348 38.24 -6.71 -6.82
N ILE A 349 37.01 -6.16 -6.76
CA ILE A 349 36.11 -6.01 -7.92
C ILE A 349 36.58 -4.86 -8.84
N ASP A 350 37.29 -3.87 -8.31
CA ASP A 350 37.74 -2.67 -9.03
C ASP A 350 36.58 -1.90 -9.66
N SER A 351 35.54 -1.65 -8.86
CA SER A 351 34.35 -0.88 -9.28
C SER A 351 34.37 0.55 -8.73
N GLU A 352 33.95 1.49 -9.55
CA GLU A 352 33.89 2.93 -9.18
C GLU A 352 32.96 3.13 -7.98
N ASP A 353 31.80 2.48 -7.99
CA ASP A 353 30.79 2.58 -6.93
C ASP A 353 30.17 1.19 -6.65
N LEU A 354 29.08 1.17 -5.90
CA LEU A 354 28.31 -0.04 -5.56
C LEU A 354 26.99 -0.14 -6.35
N LYS A 355 26.85 0.56 -7.47
CA LYS A 355 25.68 0.39 -8.32
C LYS A 355 25.71 -0.96 -9.02
N LEU A 356 24.55 -1.62 -9.13
CA LEU A 356 24.44 -2.94 -9.77
C LEU A 356 25.09 -2.98 -11.16
N THR A 357 24.83 -1.94 -11.97
CA THR A 357 25.40 -1.83 -13.32
C THR A 357 26.93 -1.81 -13.31
N ASN A 358 27.54 -1.04 -12.41
CA ASN A 358 29.00 -0.88 -12.35
C ASN A 358 29.68 -2.13 -11.78
N ILE A 359 29.10 -2.72 -10.72
CA ILE A 359 29.55 -4.02 -10.19
C ILE A 359 29.43 -5.11 -11.27
N GLY A 360 28.30 -5.16 -11.98
CA GLY A 360 28.10 -6.11 -13.07
C GLY A 360 29.17 -5.96 -14.16
N LEU A 361 29.40 -4.74 -14.63
CA LEU A 361 30.41 -4.46 -15.66
C LEU A 361 31.82 -4.88 -15.23
N SER A 362 32.23 -4.59 -14.00
CA SER A 362 33.52 -4.99 -13.45
C SER A 362 33.65 -6.50 -13.33
N LEU A 363 32.56 -7.23 -13.23
CA LEU A 363 32.52 -8.70 -13.24
C LEU A 363 32.29 -9.30 -14.64
N GLY A 364 32.24 -8.48 -15.70
CA GLY A 364 32.00 -8.91 -17.07
C GLY A 364 30.53 -9.20 -17.41
N ILE A 365 29.61 -8.77 -16.55
CA ILE A 365 28.15 -8.97 -16.70
C ILE A 365 27.54 -7.67 -17.24
N LYS A 366 26.88 -7.77 -18.41
CA LYS A 366 26.16 -6.63 -19.02
C LYS A 366 24.69 -6.66 -18.64
N ASN A 367 24.12 -5.50 -18.34
CA ASN A 367 22.69 -5.29 -18.16
C ASN A 367 22.18 -4.32 -19.22
N PRO A 368 21.68 -4.81 -20.36
CA PRO A 368 21.23 -3.93 -21.45
C PRO A 368 19.91 -3.22 -21.19
N GLN A 369 19.17 -3.65 -20.19
CA GLN A 369 17.87 -3.11 -19.80
C GLN A 369 17.84 -2.72 -18.32
N ALA A 370 18.87 -2.00 -17.87
CA ALA A 370 18.88 -1.46 -16.50
C ALA A 370 17.61 -0.65 -16.21
N HIS A 371 17.13 -0.74 -14.98
CA HIS A 371 15.86 -0.18 -14.54
C HIS A 371 14.62 -0.85 -15.18
N ARG A 372 14.72 -2.14 -15.44
CA ARG A 372 13.62 -3.07 -15.63
C ARG A 372 13.80 -4.22 -14.66
N ALA A 373 12.80 -4.47 -13.85
CA ALA A 373 12.92 -5.36 -12.70
C ALA A 373 13.45 -6.76 -13.06
N LEU A 374 13.02 -7.36 -14.18
CA LEU A 374 13.54 -8.68 -14.58
C LEU A 374 15.03 -8.63 -14.95
N ALA A 375 15.45 -7.62 -15.70
CA ALA A 375 16.86 -7.50 -16.11
C ALA A 375 17.78 -7.24 -14.90
N ASP A 376 17.32 -6.47 -13.93
CA ASP A 376 18.04 -6.18 -12.68
C ASP A 376 18.07 -7.43 -11.77
N ALA A 377 16.97 -8.20 -11.67
CA ALA A 377 16.96 -9.49 -10.97
C ALA A 377 17.93 -10.50 -11.57
N ILE A 378 17.94 -10.66 -12.91
CA ILE A 378 18.88 -11.54 -13.63
C ILE A 378 20.32 -11.10 -13.41
N THR A 379 20.60 -9.80 -13.52
CA THR A 379 21.93 -9.24 -13.29
C THR A 379 22.38 -9.48 -11.85
N THR A 380 21.50 -9.28 -10.87
CA THR A 380 21.76 -9.55 -9.45
C THR A 380 22.11 -11.01 -9.20
N ALA A 381 21.37 -11.95 -9.81
CA ALA A 381 21.67 -13.38 -9.72
C ALA A 381 23.08 -13.70 -10.28
N LYS A 382 23.37 -13.19 -11.48
CA LYS A 382 24.68 -13.42 -12.14
C LYS A 382 25.84 -12.80 -11.33
N VAL A 383 25.65 -11.59 -10.79
CA VAL A 383 26.63 -10.91 -9.91
C VAL A 383 26.92 -11.75 -8.67
N TYR A 384 25.87 -12.23 -8.00
CA TYR A 384 26.04 -13.07 -6.81
C TYR A 384 26.83 -14.36 -7.10
N LEU A 385 26.48 -15.07 -8.15
CA LEU A 385 27.14 -16.31 -8.54
C LEU A 385 28.62 -16.08 -8.94
N GLU A 386 28.91 -14.99 -9.65
CA GLU A 386 30.29 -14.67 -10.02
C GLU A 386 31.14 -14.25 -8.81
N LEU A 387 30.51 -13.53 -7.83
CA LEU A 387 31.18 -13.23 -6.55
C LEU A 387 31.52 -14.51 -5.78
N LEU A 388 30.57 -15.45 -5.68
CA LEU A 388 30.83 -16.76 -5.05
C LEU A 388 31.98 -17.48 -5.72
N LYS A 389 31.98 -17.55 -7.04
CA LYS A 389 33.00 -18.24 -7.82
C LYS A 389 34.38 -17.62 -7.63
N LYS A 390 34.49 -16.29 -7.55
CA LYS A 390 35.77 -15.58 -7.45
C LYS A 390 36.35 -15.56 -6.04
N PHE A 391 35.53 -15.51 -5.00
CA PHE A 391 35.99 -15.13 -3.67
C PHE A 391 35.64 -16.11 -2.55
N ASP A 392 34.68 -17.00 -2.73
CA ASP A 392 34.20 -17.91 -1.67
C ASP A 392 34.24 -19.41 -2.10
N ASN A 393 34.89 -19.75 -3.22
CA ASN A 393 35.18 -21.13 -3.63
C ASN A 393 36.53 -21.60 -3.12
#